data_a407e10d10327ca48cc957dc82e36f28
#
_entry.id   a407e10d10327ca48cc957dc82e36f28
#
_cell.length_a   1.000
_cell.length_b   1.000
_cell.length_c   1.000
_cell.angle_alpha   90.00
_cell.angle_beta   90.00
_cell.angle_gamma   90.00
#
_symmetry.space_group_name_H-M   'P 1'
#
loop_
_entity.id
_entity.type
_entity.pdbx_description
1 polymer ?
#
loop_
_entity_poly.entity_id
_entity_poly.type
_entity_poly.pdbx_seq_one_letter_code
_entity_poly.pdbx_strand_id
1 'polypeptide(L)'
;MRNYLIVTASYWGFTLTDGALRMLVLLHFYRLGYSPFTLAFLFLLYEAAGIFANLGGGWLAARFGIRRMLGMGLGLQILGLLFLSAMSPEWDVALSIVWVLAAQGLAGIAKDITKTASKSAIKITSMDGNNQMFRWVAWFTGSKNATKGIGFFTGGLLLDAAGFEYALWSMAGLLGFILFACVPSLPSRLGVSASSKTVRELFGKSKGVNILAAARIFMFGARDVWFVVGLPVFLYSAGWSFWEVGGFLAVWTIAYGAIQAIAPSLVRRSKDGLSREVPAARLWGYGLAAVPALLIGALELGDALSVSPQMIVVVGLTIFGLPFAVNSSLHSYLILAYAGSKKA
;
A
#
# COMPACT_ATOMS: atom_id res chain seq x y z
N MET A 1 -4.17 -23.51 6.71
CA MET A 1 -3.36 -23.19 5.51
C MET A 1 -4.21 -22.78 4.32
N ARG A 2 -5.15 -23.59 3.82
CA ARG A 2 -5.98 -23.27 2.64
C ARG A 2 -6.66 -21.91 2.70
N ASN A 3 -7.36 -21.59 3.78
CA ASN A 3 -8.05 -20.29 3.93
C ASN A 3 -7.10 -19.10 3.88
N TYR A 4 -5.92 -19.22 4.47
CA TYR A 4 -4.90 -18.18 4.42
C TYR A 4 -4.41 -17.95 2.98
N LEU A 5 -4.15 -19.04 2.23
CA LEU A 5 -3.71 -18.94 0.83
C LEU A 5 -4.77 -18.27 -0.05
N ILE A 6 -6.05 -18.63 0.12
CA ILE A 6 -7.16 -18.01 -0.63
C ILE A 6 -7.25 -16.52 -0.32
N VAL A 7 -7.19 -16.12 0.96
CA VAL A 7 -7.23 -14.70 1.35
C VAL A 7 -6.02 -13.94 0.80
N THR A 8 -4.83 -14.54 0.88
CA THR A 8 -3.60 -13.91 0.38
C THR A 8 -3.62 -13.76 -1.14
N ALA A 9 -4.01 -14.80 -1.87
CA ALA A 9 -4.14 -14.74 -3.33
C ALA A 9 -5.19 -13.72 -3.78
N SER A 10 -6.34 -13.68 -3.10
CA SER A 10 -7.37 -12.66 -3.36
C SER A 10 -6.85 -11.25 -3.12
N TYR A 11 -6.05 -11.07 -2.07
CA TYR A 11 -5.44 -9.79 -1.75
C TYR A 11 -4.34 -9.40 -2.76
N TRP A 12 -3.59 -10.37 -3.28
CA TRP A 12 -2.63 -10.12 -4.36
C TRP A 12 -3.34 -9.64 -5.64
N GLY A 13 -4.41 -10.32 -6.05
CA GLY A 13 -5.21 -9.87 -7.19
C GLY A 13 -5.76 -8.46 -6.99
N PHE A 14 -6.29 -8.17 -5.80
CA PHE A 14 -6.71 -6.81 -5.44
C PHE A 14 -5.54 -5.82 -5.55
N THR A 15 -4.38 -6.15 -4.97
CA THR A 15 -3.22 -5.24 -4.93
C THR A 15 -2.61 -5.01 -6.31
N LEU A 16 -2.65 -6.02 -7.17
CA LEU A 16 -2.26 -5.91 -8.58
C LEU A 16 -3.11 -4.85 -9.29
N THR A 17 -4.44 -5.01 -9.21
CA THR A 17 -5.36 -4.07 -9.85
C THR A 17 -5.35 -2.68 -9.21
N ASP A 18 -5.13 -2.57 -7.90
CA ASP A 18 -4.96 -1.28 -7.20
C ASP A 18 -3.70 -0.54 -7.68
N GLY A 19 -2.59 -1.27 -7.86
CA GLY A 19 -1.37 -0.70 -8.46
C GLY A 19 -1.57 -0.29 -9.91
N ALA A 20 -2.21 -1.16 -10.71
CA ALA A 20 -2.49 -0.89 -12.11
C ALA A 20 -3.43 0.32 -12.28
N LEU A 21 -4.49 0.42 -11.48
CA LEU A 21 -5.41 1.57 -11.50
C LEU A 21 -4.68 2.89 -11.23
N ARG A 22 -3.78 2.90 -10.25
CA ARG A 22 -3.01 4.11 -9.91
C ARG A 22 -2.19 4.61 -11.09
N MET A 23 -1.48 3.71 -11.77
CA MET A 23 -0.69 4.06 -12.95
C MET A 23 -1.57 4.42 -14.14
N LEU A 24 -2.64 3.68 -14.37
CA LEU A 24 -3.60 3.93 -15.43
C LEU A 24 -4.18 5.35 -15.33
N VAL A 25 -4.65 5.75 -14.15
CA VAL A 25 -5.19 7.10 -13.90
C VAL A 25 -4.11 8.16 -14.08
N LEU A 26 -2.95 7.99 -13.44
CA LEU A 26 -1.84 8.95 -13.53
C LEU A 26 -1.50 9.25 -14.99
N LEU A 27 -1.35 8.21 -15.80
CA LEU A 27 -0.91 8.32 -17.18
C LEU A 27 -1.96 8.82 -18.15
N HIS A 28 -3.16 8.29 -18.01
CA HIS A 28 -4.26 8.71 -18.85
C HIS A 28 -4.47 10.21 -18.74
N PHE A 29 -4.56 10.73 -17.51
CA PHE A 29 -4.76 12.16 -17.29
C PHE A 29 -3.51 13.00 -17.58
N TYR A 30 -2.30 12.43 -17.41
CA TYR A 30 -1.08 13.10 -17.86
C TYR A 30 -1.06 13.27 -19.38
N ARG A 31 -1.42 12.22 -20.15
CA ARG A 31 -1.56 12.31 -21.63
C ARG A 31 -2.62 13.30 -22.07
N LEU A 32 -3.66 13.55 -21.26
CA LEU A 32 -4.67 14.57 -21.49
C LEU A 32 -4.19 16.00 -21.12
N GLY A 33 -2.94 16.17 -20.67
CA GLY A 33 -2.35 17.47 -20.35
C GLY A 33 -2.67 18.00 -18.96
N TYR A 34 -3.16 17.16 -18.04
CA TYR A 34 -3.39 17.57 -16.65
C TYR A 34 -2.07 17.89 -15.94
N SER A 35 -2.05 18.99 -15.18
CA SER A 35 -0.86 19.40 -14.45
C SER A 35 -0.46 18.35 -13.38
N PRO A 36 0.82 18.27 -13.03
CA PRO A 36 1.30 17.40 -11.95
C PRO A 36 0.59 17.62 -10.60
N PHE A 37 0.24 18.88 -10.31
CA PHE A 37 -0.52 19.23 -9.11
C PHE A 37 -1.94 18.66 -9.15
N THR A 38 -2.63 18.78 -10.29
CA THR A 38 -3.96 18.19 -10.48
C THR A 38 -3.92 16.67 -10.36
N LEU A 39 -2.91 16.02 -10.93
CA LEU A 39 -2.71 14.58 -10.80
C LEU A 39 -2.53 14.14 -9.34
N ALA A 40 -1.76 14.90 -8.56
CA ALA A 40 -1.64 14.67 -7.14
C ALA A 40 -2.99 14.78 -6.40
N PHE A 41 -3.75 15.80 -6.76
CA PHE A 41 -5.07 16.05 -6.18
C PHE A 41 -6.06 14.90 -6.46
N LEU A 42 -6.01 14.27 -7.64
CA LEU A 42 -6.85 13.14 -7.98
C LEU A 42 -6.71 11.95 -7.01
N PHE A 43 -5.55 11.82 -6.35
CA PHE A 43 -5.33 10.76 -5.35
C PHE A 43 -5.65 11.16 -3.91
N LEU A 44 -5.99 12.43 -3.66
CA LEU A 44 -6.25 12.91 -2.30
C LEU A 44 -7.40 12.18 -1.64
N LEU A 45 -8.53 12.04 -2.33
CA LEU A 45 -9.72 11.38 -1.78
C LEU A 45 -9.51 9.87 -1.59
N TYR A 46 -8.69 9.24 -2.44
CA TYR A 46 -8.28 7.84 -2.27
C TYR A 46 -7.58 7.60 -0.93
N GLU A 47 -6.62 8.44 -0.57
CA GLU A 47 -5.91 8.28 0.71
C GLU A 47 -6.79 8.71 1.90
N ALA A 48 -7.54 9.81 1.78
CA ALA A 48 -8.45 10.28 2.84
C ALA A 48 -9.55 9.26 3.14
N ALA A 49 -10.25 8.76 2.12
CA ALA A 49 -11.28 7.74 2.26
C ALA A 49 -10.73 6.44 2.88
N GLY A 50 -9.51 6.05 2.50
CA GLY A 50 -8.79 4.92 3.08
C GLY A 50 -8.52 5.10 4.57
N ILE A 51 -8.14 6.31 5.03
CA ILE A 51 -7.92 6.58 6.46
C ILE A 51 -9.21 6.32 7.26
N PHE A 52 -10.36 6.85 6.80
CA PHE A 52 -11.65 6.64 7.46
C PHE A 52 -12.06 5.16 7.46
N ALA A 53 -11.90 4.46 6.34
CA ALA A 53 -12.20 3.04 6.24
C ALA A 53 -11.31 2.20 7.19
N ASN A 54 -10.04 2.58 7.36
CA ASN A 54 -9.10 1.89 8.24
C ASN A 54 -9.43 2.08 9.74
N LEU A 55 -9.97 3.23 10.14
CA LEU A 55 -10.40 3.49 11.52
C LEU A 55 -11.50 2.51 11.96
N GLY A 56 -12.50 2.28 11.11
CA GLY A 56 -13.60 1.34 11.39
C GLY A 56 -13.30 -0.11 11.02
N GLY A 57 -12.29 -0.36 10.18
CA GLY A 57 -12.06 -1.65 9.54
C GLY A 57 -11.86 -2.82 10.51
N GLY A 58 -11.15 -2.61 11.60
CA GLY A 58 -10.94 -3.64 12.63
C GLY A 58 -12.22 -4.06 13.34
N TRP A 59 -13.12 -3.13 13.63
CA TRP A 59 -14.43 -3.40 14.19
C TRP A 59 -15.33 -4.12 13.19
N LEU A 60 -15.37 -3.64 11.95
CA LEU A 60 -16.12 -4.27 10.87
C LEU A 60 -15.65 -5.72 10.64
N ALA A 61 -14.33 -5.96 10.64
CA ALA A 61 -13.77 -7.30 10.46
C ALA A 61 -14.18 -8.26 11.60
N ALA A 62 -14.20 -7.78 12.84
CA ALA A 62 -14.65 -8.57 13.97
C ALA A 62 -16.15 -8.90 13.91
N ARG A 63 -16.98 -7.98 13.40
CA ARG A 63 -18.43 -8.12 13.32
C ARG A 63 -18.89 -8.93 12.12
N PHE A 64 -18.37 -8.66 10.93
CA PHE A 64 -18.83 -9.26 9.68
C PHE A 64 -18.00 -10.47 9.24
N GLY A 65 -16.79 -10.61 9.79
CA GLY A 65 -15.84 -11.66 9.43
C GLY A 65 -15.07 -11.37 8.14
N ILE A 66 -14.00 -12.13 7.93
CA ILE A 66 -13.04 -11.93 6.85
C ILE A 66 -13.68 -12.13 5.46
N ARG A 67 -14.51 -13.17 5.32
CA ARG A 67 -15.14 -13.49 4.02
C ARG A 67 -15.99 -12.32 3.51
N ARG A 68 -16.87 -11.76 4.35
CA ARG A 68 -17.74 -10.65 3.95
C ARG A 68 -16.94 -9.39 3.68
N MET A 69 -15.97 -9.09 4.54
CA MET A 69 -15.11 -7.92 4.37
C MET A 69 -14.30 -7.98 3.06
N LEU A 70 -13.74 -9.15 2.75
CA LEU A 70 -13.01 -9.35 1.50
C LEU A 70 -13.94 -9.19 0.28
N GLY A 71 -15.15 -9.77 0.35
CA GLY A 71 -16.16 -9.62 -0.70
C GLY A 71 -16.60 -8.16 -0.90
N MET A 72 -16.83 -7.43 0.20
CA MET A 72 -17.16 -5.99 0.14
C MET A 72 -16.02 -5.17 -0.48
N GLY A 73 -14.77 -5.43 -0.09
CA GLY A 73 -13.63 -4.71 -0.63
C GLY A 73 -13.43 -4.96 -2.13
N LEU A 74 -13.51 -6.23 -2.57
CA LEU A 74 -13.45 -6.57 -3.99
C LEU A 74 -14.62 -5.97 -4.78
N GLY A 75 -15.84 -6.04 -4.24
CA GLY A 75 -17.04 -5.47 -4.87
C GLY A 75 -16.94 -3.94 -5.01
N LEU A 76 -16.49 -3.24 -3.98
CA LEU A 76 -16.28 -1.79 -4.05
C LEU A 76 -15.20 -1.39 -5.07
N GLN A 77 -14.13 -2.19 -5.20
CA GLN A 77 -13.11 -1.94 -6.20
C GLN A 77 -13.66 -2.14 -7.62
N ILE A 78 -14.43 -3.21 -7.85
CA ILE A 78 -15.12 -3.44 -9.13
C ILE A 78 -16.04 -2.26 -9.45
N LEU A 79 -16.86 -1.83 -8.49
CA LEU A 79 -17.73 -0.67 -8.67
C LEU A 79 -16.93 0.61 -9.00
N GLY A 80 -15.81 0.85 -8.32
CA GLY A 80 -14.94 1.99 -8.61
C GLY A 80 -14.35 1.95 -10.01
N LEU A 81 -13.93 0.76 -10.49
CA LEU A 81 -13.40 0.57 -11.84
C LEU A 81 -14.49 0.80 -12.90
N LEU A 82 -15.68 0.21 -12.73
CA LEU A 82 -16.80 0.38 -13.65
C LEU A 82 -17.34 1.83 -13.62
N PHE A 83 -17.39 2.45 -12.44
CA PHE A 83 -17.76 3.85 -12.31
C PHE A 83 -16.78 4.75 -13.06
N LEU A 84 -15.47 4.50 -12.93
CA LEU A 84 -14.45 5.25 -13.65
C LEU A 84 -14.52 5.03 -15.17
N SER A 85 -14.84 3.82 -15.64
CA SER A 85 -14.98 3.52 -17.07
C SER A 85 -16.20 4.20 -17.73
N ALA A 86 -17.16 4.66 -16.93
CA ALA A 86 -18.33 5.40 -17.44
C ALA A 86 -18.07 6.91 -17.68
N MET A 87 -16.81 7.35 -17.50
CA MET A 87 -16.41 8.75 -17.77
C MET A 87 -16.45 9.02 -19.27
N SER A 88 -17.13 10.09 -19.68
CA SER A 88 -17.15 10.52 -21.10
C SER A 88 -16.01 11.49 -21.40
N PRO A 89 -15.33 11.32 -22.55
CA PRO A 89 -14.33 12.29 -23.02
C PRO A 89 -14.89 13.68 -23.32
N GLU A 90 -16.20 13.81 -23.48
CA GLU A 90 -16.89 15.06 -23.80
C GLU A 90 -17.17 15.92 -22.56
N TRP A 91 -16.91 15.40 -21.37
CA TRP A 91 -17.13 16.15 -20.14
C TRP A 91 -16.11 17.27 -19.95
N ASP A 92 -16.58 18.34 -19.32
CA ASP A 92 -15.65 19.37 -18.89
C ASP A 92 -14.62 18.86 -17.85
N VAL A 93 -13.53 19.60 -17.71
CA VAL A 93 -12.41 19.22 -16.82
C VAL A 93 -12.87 19.11 -15.36
N ALA A 94 -13.76 20.01 -14.90
CA ALA A 94 -14.21 20.02 -13.51
C ALA A 94 -15.04 18.79 -13.18
N LEU A 95 -15.98 18.42 -14.06
CA LEU A 95 -16.79 17.21 -13.90
C LEU A 95 -15.91 15.95 -13.94
N SER A 96 -14.96 15.89 -14.86
CA SER A 96 -14.01 14.77 -14.97
C SER A 96 -13.19 14.62 -13.69
N ILE A 97 -12.69 15.71 -13.10
CA ILE A 97 -11.95 15.68 -11.82
C ILE A 97 -12.85 15.15 -10.69
N VAL A 98 -14.07 15.66 -10.54
CA VAL A 98 -15.01 15.21 -9.50
C VAL A 98 -15.32 13.72 -9.65
N TRP A 99 -15.54 13.27 -10.89
CA TRP A 99 -15.83 11.86 -11.19
C TRP A 99 -14.68 10.94 -10.81
N VAL A 100 -13.45 11.31 -11.21
CA VAL A 100 -12.25 10.55 -10.86
C VAL A 100 -12.01 10.56 -9.34
N LEU A 101 -12.21 11.68 -8.67
CA LEU A 101 -12.11 11.76 -7.19
C LEU A 101 -13.10 10.81 -6.53
N ALA A 102 -14.35 10.73 -6.99
CA ALA A 102 -15.35 9.83 -6.45
C ALA A 102 -14.96 8.35 -6.66
N ALA A 103 -14.52 7.98 -7.88
CA ALA A 103 -14.01 6.65 -8.18
C ALA A 103 -12.80 6.28 -7.31
N GLN A 104 -11.85 7.19 -7.14
CA GLN A 104 -10.68 7.01 -6.29
C GLN A 104 -11.07 6.91 -4.80
N GLY A 105 -12.09 7.63 -4.35
CA GLY A 105 -12.64 7.48 -3.00
C GLY A 105 -13.15 6.06 -2.74
N LEU A 106 -13.92 5.49 -3.69
CA LEU A 106 -14.37 4.10 -3.61
C LEU A 106 -13.20 3.12 -3.56
N ALA A 107 -12.20 3.30 -4.42
CA ALA A 107 -10.99 2.48 -4.44
C ALA A 107 -10.19 2.58 -3.12
N GLY A 108 -10.10 3.76 -2.52
CA GLY A 108 -9.46 3.97 -1.22
C GLY A 108 -10.14 3.22 -0.09
N ILE A 109 -11.48 3.26 -0.02
CA ILE A 109 -12.28 2.47 0.93
C ILE A 109 -12.06 0.97 0.69
N ALA A 110 -12.19 0.52 -0.56
CA ALA A 110 -11.98 -0.86 -0.97
C ALA A 110 -10.62 -1.39 -0.54
N LYS A 111 -9.55 -0.60 -0.75
CA LYS A 111 -8.17 -0.92 -0.36
C LYS A 111 -8.07 -1.21 1.14
N ASP A 112 -8.58 -0.33 1.98
CA ASP A 112 -8.36 -0.45 3.42
C ASP A 112 -9.28 -1.51 4.06
N ILE A 113 -10.47 -1.73 3.52
CA ILE A 113 -11.34 -2.87 3.90
C ILE A 113 -10.65 -4.21 3.56
N THR A 114 -10.18 -4.37 2.32
CA THR A 114 -9.51 -5.60 1.86
C THR A 114 -8.22 -5.87 2.62
N LYS A 115 -7.40 -4.84 2.84
CA LYS A 115 -6.17 -4.89 3.64
C LYS A 115 -6.44 -5.32 5.08
N THR A 116 -7.49 -4.80 5.71
CA THR A 116 -7.86 -5.13 7.08
C THR A 116 -8.35 -6.57 7.20
N ALA A 117 -9.19 -7.02 6.27
CA ALA A 117 -9.63 -8.42 6.20
C ALA A 117 -8.44 -9.39 6.09
N SER A 118 -7.50 -9.08 5.19
CA SER A 118 -6.33 -9.92 4.93
C SER A 118 -5.36 -9.96 6.11
N LYS A 119 -5.11 -8.83 6.77
CA LYS A 119 -4.29 -8.79 8.00
C LYS A 119 -4.94 -9.55 9.17
N SER A 120 -6.26 -9.52 9.28
CA SER A 120 -6.99 -10.28 10.29
C SER A 120 -6.85 -11.79 10.08
N ALA A 121 -6.78 -12.24 8.81
CA ALA A 121 -6.52 -13.65 8.49
C ALA A 121 -5.14 -14.10 8.97
N ILE A 122 -4.10 -13.29 8.82
CA ILE A 122 -2.75 -13.60 9.32
C ILE A 122 -2.78 -13.83 10.83
N LYS A 123 -3.45 -12.94 11.57
CA LYS A 123 -3.53 -13.03 13.03
C LYS A 123 -4.17 -14.34 13.50
N ILE A 124 -5.16 -14.85 12.77
CA ILE A 124 -5.84 -16.10 13.11
C ILE A 124 -4.96 -17.32 12.83
N THR A 125 -4.13 -17.24 11.77
CA THR A 125 -3.29 -18.37 11.32
C THR A 125 -1.97 -18.45 12.08
N SER A 126 -1.47 -17.33 12.64
CA SER A 126 -0.15 -17.23 13.27
C SER A 126 -0.18 -17.37 14.80
N MET A 127 -1.06 -18.19 15.37
CA MET A 127 -1.22 -18.36 16.81
C MET A 127 -0.04 -19.03 17.55
N ASP A 128 0.99 -19.50 16.84
CA ASP A 128 2.09 -20.31 17.39
C ASP A 128 3.41 -19.55 17.65
N GLY A 129 3.35 -18.38 18.26
CA GLY A 129 4.53 -17.70 18.80
C GLY A 129 5.02 -16.46 18.04
N ASN A 130 5.64 -15.52 18.79
CA ASN A 130 6.09 -14.20 18.30
C ASN A 130 7.07 -14.26 17.10
N ASN A 131 7.87 -15.32 17.02
CA ASN A 131 8.88 -15.46 15.98
C ASN A 131 8.28 -15.78 14.61
N GLN A 132 7.23 -16.59 14.58
CA GLN A 132 6.52 -16.92 13.34
C GLN A 132 5.66 -15.75 12.88
N MET A 133 5.02 -15.04 13.79
CA MET A 133 4.16 -13.89 13.47
C MET A 133 4.93 -12.80 12.70
N PHE A 134 6.18 -12.46 13.11
CA PHE A 134 6.96 -11.46 12.37
C PHE A 134 7.28 -11.93 10.94
N ARG A 135 7.67 -13.20 10.78
CA ARG A 135 7.97 -13.77 9.45
C ARG A 135 6.75 -13.73 8.54
N TRP A 136 5.58 -14.13 9.03
CA TRP A 136 4.33 -14.10 8.25
C TRP A 136 3.92 -12.67 7.88
N VAL A 137 4.01 -11.72 8.82
CA VAL A 137 3.71 -10.30 8.56
C VAL A 137 4.67 -9.71 7.54
N ALA A 138 5.97 -10.00 7.66
CA ALA A 138 6.99 -9.50 6.75
C ALA A 138 6.81 -10.07 5.34
N TRP A 139 6.61 -11.38 5.23
CA TRP A 139 6.36 -12.05 3.96
C TRP A 139 5.08 -11.55 3.27
N PHE A 140 3.99 -11.44 4.01
CA PHE A 140 2.73 -10.92 3.49
C PHE A 140 2.87 -9.48 3.01
N THR A 141 3.55 -8.63 3.81
CA THR A 141 3.72 -7.21 3.47
C THR A 141 4.66 -7.05 2.28
N GLY A 142 5.74 -7.84 2.24
CA GLY A 142 6.69 -7.84 1.14
C GLY A 142 6.08 -8.33 -0.17
N SER A 143 5.41 -9.48 -0.15
CA SER A 143 4.76 -10.04 -1.34
C SER A 143 3.66 -9.12 -1.88
N LYS A 144 2.88 -8.49 -1.01
CA LYS A 144 1.90 -7.48 -1.39
C LYS A 144 2.55 -6.31 -2.14
N ASN A 145 3.66 -5.79 -1.63
CA ASN A 145 4.33 -4.65 -2.27
C ASN A 145 4.99 -5.04 -3.60
N ALA A 146 5.57 -6.25 -3.68
CA ALA A 146 6.05 -6.78 -4.95
C ALA A 146 4.91 -6.89 -5.99
N THR A 147 3.77 -7.44 -5.59
CA THR A 147 2.58 -7.52 -6.45
C THR A 147 2.08 -6.14 -6.88
N LYS A 148 2.14 -5.14 -5.98
CA LYS A 148 1.79 -3.75 -6.32
C LYS A 148 2.75 -3.15 -7.35
N GLY A 149 4.04 -3.45 -7.25
CA GLY A 149 5.03 -3.05 -8.25
C GLY A 149 4.74 -3.63 -9.63
N ILE A 150 4.42 -4.93 -9.69
CA ILE A 150 3.94 -5.57 -10.93
C ILE A 150 2.69 -4.85 -11.45
N GLY A 151 1.76 -4.47 -10.55
CA GLY A 151 0.57 -3.71 -10.90
C GLY A 151 0.90 -2.36 -11.55
N PHE A 152 1.87 -1.62 -11.05
CA PHE A 152 2.29 -0.36 -11.66
C PHE A 152 2.73 -0.54 -13.11
N PHE A 153 3.54 -1.57 -13.39
CA PHE A 153 3.96 -1.88 -14.75
C PHE A 153 2.80 -2.33 -15.63
N THR A 154 1.97 -3.27 -15.14
CA THR A 154 0.84 -3.80 -15.90
C THR A 154 -0.22 -2.74 -16.19
N GLY A 155 -0.42 -1.74 -15.31
CA GLY A 155 -1.34 -0.63 -15.55
C GLY A 155 -0.96 0.20 -16.77
N GLY A 156 0.32 0.46 -16.94
CA GLY A 156 0.80 1.13 -18.14
C GLY A 156 0.73 0.29 -19.39
N LEU A 157 1.10 -0.98 -19.29
CA LEU A 157 0.99 -1.91 -20.39
C LEU A 157 -0.46 -2.04 -20.88
N LEU A 158 -1.42 -2.16 -19.97
CA LEU A 158 -2.84 -2.24 -20.30
C LEU A 158 -3.34 -0.95 -20.95
N LEU A 159 -2.88 0.23 -20.49
CA LEU A 159 -3.26 1.50 -21.11
C LEU A 159 -2.77 1.59 -22.56
N ASP A 160 -1.56 1.14 -22.82
CA ASP A 160 -0.98 1.16 -24.16
C ASP A 160 -1.59 0.14 -25.10
N ALA A 161 -1.80 -1.08 -24.62
CA ALA A 161 -2.26 -2.20 -25.43
C ALA A 161 -3.79 -2.20 -25.67
N ALA A 162 -4.57 -1.79 -24.67
CA ALA A 162 -6.02 -1.90 -24.68
C ALA A 162 -6.75 -0.54 -24.55
N GLY A 163 -6.05 0.51 -24.15
CA GLY A 163 -6.65 1.79 -23.83
C GLY A 163 -7.28 1.83 -22.45
N PHE A 164 -7.81 3.01 -22.08
CA PHE A 164 -8.24 3.30 -20.71
C PHE A 164 -9.44 2.44 -20.27
N GLU A 165 -10.45 2.39 -21.07
CA GLU A 165 -11.73 1.73 -20.74
C GLU A 165 -11.59 0.21 -20.67
N TYR A 166 -10.99 -0.43 -21.69
CA TYR A 166 -10.77 -1.88 -21.70
C TYR A 166 -9.79 -2.34 -20.61
N ALA A 167 -8.82 -1.49 -20.23
CA ALA A 167 -7.95 -1.76 -19.09
C ALA A 167 -8.74 -1.82 -17.78
N LEU A 168 -9.68 -0.90 -17.56
CA LEU A 168 -10.57 -0.90 -16.39
C LEU A 168 -11.47 -2.13 -16.36
N TRP A 169 -12.06 -2.50 -17.51
CA TRP A 169 -12.92 -3.68 -17.61
C TRP A 169 -12.15 -4.99 -17.39
N SER A 170 -10.94 -5.11 -17.90
CA SER A 170 -10.10 -6.30 -17.67
C SER A 170 -9.75 -6.46 -16.19
N MET A 171 -9.43 -5.37 -15.49
CA MET A 171 -9.20 -5.38 -14.04
C MET A 171 -10.48 -5.73 -13.26
N ALA A 172 -11.63 -5.18 -13.65
CA ALA A 172 -12.92 -5.51 -13.05
C ALA A 172 -13.27 -6.99 -13.26
N GLY A 173 -13.00 -7.54 -14.44
CA GLY A 173 -13.20 -8.96 -14.77
C GLY A 173 -12.33 -9.88 -13.92
N LEU A 174 -11.04 -9.55 -13.74
CA LEU A 174 -10.14 -10.30 -12.85
C LEU A 174 -10.65 -10.31 -11.40
N LEU A 175 -11.05 -9.15 -10.88
CA LEU A 175 -11.59 -9.06 -9.52
C LEU A 175 -12.95 -9.76 -9.39
N GLY A 176 -13.78 -9.71 -10.42
CA GLY A 176 -15.04 -10.46 -10.50
C GLY A 176 -14.81 -11.97 -10.42
N PHE A 177 -13.85 -12.49 -11.19
CA PHE A 177 -13.45 -13.88 -11.08
C PHE A 177 -13.02 -14.26 -9.67
N ILE A 178 -12.16 -13.46 -9.02
CA ILE A 178 -11.73 -13.69 -7.65
C ILE A 178 -12.91 -13.64 -6.68
N LEU A 179 -13.79 -12.67 -6.83
CA LEU A 179 -14.97 -12.49 -5.97
C LEU A 179 -15.91 -13.70 -6.03
N PHE A 180 -16.19 -14.21 -7.22
CA PHE A 180 -17.16 -15.29 -7.41
C PHE A 180 -16.56 -16.69 -7.30
N ALA A 181 -15.28 -16.89 -7.66
CA ALA A 181 -14.63 -18.19 -7.60
C ALA A 181 -13.90 -18.46 -6.26
N CYS A 182 -13.18 -17.45 -5.72
CA CYS A 182 -12.30 -17.66 -4.56
C CYS A 182 -12.99 -17.33 -3.23
N VAL A 183 -13.70 -16.21 -3.13
CA VAL A 183 -14.29 -15.75 -1.87
C VAL A 183 -15.35 -16.71 -1.31
N PRO A 184 -16.25 -17.34 -2.11
CA PRO A 184 -17.22 -18.30 -1.60
C PRO A 184 -16.61 -19.56 -0.97
N SER A 185 -15.37 -19.92 -1.35
CA SER A 185 -14.63 -21.06 -0.78
C SER A 185 -14.17 -20.84 0.67
N LEU A 186 -14.27 -19.60 1.18
CA LEU A 186 -13.95 -19.26 2.57
C LEU A 186 -15.12 -19.58 3.50
N PRO A 187 -14.89 -20.07 4.72
CA PRO A 187 -15.93 -20.26 5.73
C PRO A 187 -16.66 -18.96 6.05
N SER A 188 -18.00 -19.01 6.16
CA SER A 188 -18.84 -17.82 6.35
C SER A 188 -18.57 -17.05 7.66
N ARG A 189 -18.13 -17.79 8.71
CA ARG A 189 -17.82 -17.22 10.04
C ARG A 189 -16.32 -17.00 10.29
N LEU A 190 -15.48 -17.10 9.25
CA LEU A 190 -14.04 -16.90 9.40
C LEU A 190 -13.74 -15.51 9.99
N GLY A 191 -13.11 -15.47 11.16
CA GLY A 191 -12.69 -14.23 11.83
C GLY A 191 -13.79 -13.46 12.57
N VAL A 192 -15.01 -13.99 12.65
CA VAL A 192 -16.06 -13.39 13.48
C VAL A 192 -15.72 -13.59 14.95
N SER A 193 -15.70 -12.49 15.73
CA SER A 193 -15.46 -12.55 17.17
C SER A 193 -16.79 -12.54 17.93
N ALA A 194 -16.90 -13.41 18.95
CA ALA A 194 -18.06 -13.44 19.85
C ALA A 194 -18.14 -12.21 20.77
N SER A 195 -17.02 -11.48 20.98
CA SER A 195 -17.00 -10.26 21.78
C SER A 195 -17.27 -9.05 20.88
N SER A 196 -18.39 -8.40 21.07
CA SER A 196 -18.69 -7.10 20.44
C SER A 196 -17.78 -6.04 21.06
N LYS A 197 -16.67 -5.73 20.42
CA LYS A 197 -15.86 -4.58 20.82
C LYS A 197 -16.69 -3.32 20.62
N THR A 198 -16.83 -2.52 21.67
CA THR A 198 -17.49 -1.23 21.61
C THR A 198 -16.65 -0.25 20.77
N VAL A 199 -17.29 0.67 20.05
CA VAL A 199 -16.60 1.72 19.27
C VAL A 199 -15.58 2.48 20.13
N ARG A 200 -15.89 2.68 21.43
CA ARG A 200 -14.98 3.31 22.39
C ARG A 200 -13.65 2.54 22.58
N GLU A 201 -13.63 1.22 22.44
CA GLU A 201 -12.42 0.40 22.55
C GLU A 201 -11.50 0.55 21.34
N LEU A 202 -12.00 1.09 20.22
CA LEU A 202 -11.16 1.40 19.03
C LEU A 202 -10.16 2.52 19.33
N PHE A 203 -10.55 3.46 20.20
CA PHE A 203 -9.73 4.63 20.57
C PHE A 203 -8.92 4.41 21.85
N GLY A 204 -9.28 3.43 22.68
CA GLY A 204 -8.61 3.09 23.94
C GLY A 204 -7.36 2.21 23.77
N LYS A 205 -6.47 2.55 22.83
CA LYS A 205 -5.24 1.77 22.60
C LYS A 205 -4.14 2.15 23.62
N SER A 206 -3.17 1.24 23.83
CA SER A 206 -2.04 1.53 24.72
C SER A 206 -1.20 2.70 24.20
N LYS A 207 -0.51 3.41 25.12
CA LYS A 207 0.37 4.54 24.79
C LYS A 207 1.41 4.14 23.73
N GLY A 208 1.97 2.91 23.83
CA GLY A 208 2.95 2.40 22.86
C GLY A 208 2.36 2.25 21.45
N VAL A 209 1.13 1.73 21.32
CA VAL A 209 0.44 1.63 20.02
C VAL A 209 0.17 3.02 19.43
N ASN A 210 -0.23 3.98 20.24
CA ASN A 210 -0.53 5.34 19.77
C ASN A 210 0.73 6.08 19.30
N ILE A 211 1.84 5.99 20.05
CA ILE A 211 3.14 6.58 19.64
C ILE A 211 3.62 5.92 18.34
N LEU A 212 3.54 4.61 18.24
CA LEU A 212 3.95 3.88 17.05
C LEU A 212 3.07 4.22 15.84
N ALA A 213 1.76 4.40 16.04
CA ALA A 213 0.84 4.84 15.00
C ALA A 213 1.17 6.25 14.51
N ALA A 214 1.48 7.18 15.41
CA ALA A 214 1.92 8.53 15.06
C ALA A 214 3.24 8.49 14.27
N ALA A 215 4.25 7.74 14.73
CA ALA A 215 5.52 7.59 14.02
C ALA A 215 5.31 7.00 12.60
N ARG A 216 4.34 6.11 12.42
CA ARG A 216 4.00 5.56 11.09
C ARG A 216 3.46 6.60 10.13
N ILE A 217 2.70 7.58 10.60
CA ILE A 217 2.19 8.67 9.73
C ILE A 217 3.36 9.39 9.08
N PHE A 218 4.36 9.80 9.87
CA PHE A 218 5.55 10.48 9.36
C PHE A 218 6.39 9.56 8.46
N MET A 219 6.61 8.31 8.88
CA MET A 219 7.41 7.35 8.10
C MET A 219 6.80 7.07 6.73
N PHE A 220 5.50 6.80 6.65
CA PHE A 220 4.83 6.56 5.38
C PHE A 220 4.65 7.84 4.58
N GLY A 221 4.37 8.98 5.23
CA GLY A 221 4.33 10.29 4.60
C GLY A 221 5.65 10.63 3.91
N ALA A 222 6.79 10.38 4.56
CA ALA A 222 8.12 10.59 3.98
C ALA A 222 8.35 9.79 2.68
N ARG A 223 7.82 8.57 2.57
CA ARG A 223 7.85 7.81 1.31
C ARG A 223 6.89 8.39 0.28
N ASP A 224 5.65 8.63 0.69
CA ASP A 224 4.56 8.93 -0.24
C ASP A 224 4.75 10.31 -0.91
N VAL A 225 5.39 11.27 -0.24
CA VAL A 225 5.81 12.54 -0.83
C VAL A 225 6.67 12.31 -2.07
N TRP A 226 7.62 11.38 -2.01
CA TRP A 226 8.48 11.08 -3.16
C TRP A 226 7.76 10.22 -4.21
N PHE A 227 7.21 9.08 -3.82
CA PHE A 227 6.81 8.02 -4.75
C PHE A 227 5.41 8.20 -5.36
N VAL A 228 4.52 8.97 -4.71
CA VAL A 228 3.16 9.17 -5.26
C VAL A 228 3.15 10.28 -6.30
N VAL A 229 3.90 11.35 -6.08
CA VAL A 229 3.84 12.56 -6.90
C VAL A 229 5.23 13.09 -7.26
N GLY A 230 6.08 13.35 -6.27
CA GLY A 230 7.32 14.10 -6.45
C GLY A 230 8.26 13.45 -7.47
N LEU A 231 8.51 12.16 -7.33
CA LEU A 231 9.44 11.42 -8.19
C LEU A 231 8.91 11.25 -9.63
N PRO A 232 7.68 10.77 -9.86
CA PRO A 232 7.14 10.70 -11.22
C PRO A 232 7.19 12.04 -11.94
N VAL A 233 6.75 13.10 -11.28
CA VAL A 233 6.75 14.47 -11.83
C VAL A 233 8.17 14.92 -12.17
N PHE A 234 9.10 14.76 -11.24
CA PHE A 234 10.50 15.15 -11.43
C PHE A 234 11.14 14.40 -12.62
N LEU A 235 10.98 13.08 -12.70
CA LEU A 235 11.56 12.28 -13.76
C LEU A 235 10.93 12.60 -15.13
N TYR A 236 9.61 12.81 -15.19
CA TYR A 236 8.95 13.25 -16.44
C TYR A 236 9.42 14.62 -16.87
N SER A 237 9.54 15.59 -15.97
CA SER A 237 10.04 16.92 -16.30
C SER A 237 11.51 16.89 -16.73
N ALA A 238 12.26 15.89 -16.31
CA ALA A 238 13.63 15.63 -16.69
C ALA A 238 13.77 14.83 -18.02
N GLY A 239 12.66 14.57 -18.72
CA GLY A 239 12.65 13.94 -20.04
C GLY A 239 12.59 12.41 -20.01
N TRP A 240 12.40 11.77 -18.86
CA TRP A 240 12.21 10.33 -18.80
C TRP A 240 10.90 9.93 -19.48
N SER A 241 10.98 8.88 -20.26
CA SER A 241 9.78 8.27 -20.84
C SER A 241 8.93 7.62 -19.76
N PHE A 242 7.68 7.42 -20.12
CA PHE A 242 6.73 6.72 -19.26
C PHE A 242 7.22 5.34 -18.80
N TRP A 243 7.78 4.55 -19.72
CA TRP A 243 8.30 3.23 -19.43
C TRP A 243 9.47 3.25 -18.44
N GLU A 244 10.34 4.26 -18.55
CA GLU A 244 11.48 4.41 -17.64
C GLU A 244 11.00 4.75 -16.22
N VAL A 245 10.07 5.69 -16.07
CA VAL A 245 9.49 6.05 -14.76
C VAL A 245 8.70 4.88 -14.17
N GLY A 246 7.79 4.30 -14.95
CA GLY A 246 6.98 3.15 -14.52
C GLY A 246 7.84 1.94 -14.17
N GLY A 247 8.85 1.65 -14.98
CA GLY A 247 9.82 0.57 -14.76
C GLY A 247 10.61 0.77 -13.48
N PHE A 248 11.12 1.98 -13.25
CA PHE A 248 11.83 2.31 -12.00
C PHE A 248 10.95 2.11 -10.78
N LEU A 249 9.73 2.64 -10.79
CA LEU A 249 8.78 2.50 -9.67
C LEU A 249 8.39 1.04 -9.43
N ALA A 250 8.23 0.26 -10.49
CA ALA A 250 7.95 -1.17 -10.40
C ALA A 250 9.11 -1.93 -9.76
N VAL A 251 10.32 -1.78 -10.30
CA VAL A 251 11.54 -2.44 -9.79
C VAL A 251 11.80 -2.03 -8.34
N TRP A 252 11.70 -0.75 -8.04
CA TRP A 252 11.88 -0.25 -6.68
C TRP A 252 10.87 -0.86 -5.70
N THR A 253 9.58 -0.91 -6.08
CA THR A 253 8.52 -1.44 -5.22
C THR A 253 8.66 -2.96 -5.03
N ILE A 254 9.11 -3.69 -6.04
CA ILE A 254 9.41 -5.13 -5.96
C ILE A 254 10.61 -5.35 -5.04
N ALA A 255 11.72 -4.63 -5.25
CA ALA A 255 12.91 -4.72 -4.40
C ALA A 255 12.60 -4.37 -2.94
N TYR A 256 11.86 -3.29 -2.72
CA TYR A 256 11.34 -2.91 -1.42
C TYR A 256 10.52 -4.05 -0.78
N GLY A 257 9.63 -4.69 -1.53
CA GLY A 257 8.85 -5.84 -1.07
C GLY A 257 9.72 -7.04 -0.70
N ALA A 258 10.74 -7.34 -1.49
CA ALA A 258 11.70 -8.41 -1.22
C ALA A 258 12.50 -8.13 0.08
N ILE A 259 13.00 -6.92 0.25
CA ILE A 259 13.71 -6.50 1.47
C ILE A 259 12.78 -6.61 2.69
N GLN A 260 11.51 -6.23 2.56
CA GLN A 260 10.55 -6.40 3.66
C GLN A 260 10.36 -7.87 4.06
N ALA A 261 10.35 -8.79 3.10
CA ALA A 261 10.19 -10.22 3.37
C ALA A 261 11.39 -10.78 4.15
N ILE A 262 12.61 -10.30 3.88
CA ILE A 262 13.83 -10.72 4.58
C ILE A 262 14.15 -9.86 5.81
N ALA A 263 13.44 -8.77 6.07
CA ALA A 263 13.66 -7.88 7.22
C ALA A 263 13.78 -8.63 8.58
N PRO A 264 13.03 -9.73 8.83
CA PRO A 264 13.22 -10.51 10.04
C PRO A 264 14.62 -11.09 10.25
N SER A 265 15.39 -11.34 9.21
CA SER A 265 16.76 -11.83 9.30
C SER A 265 17.79 -10.71 9.54
N LEU A 266 17.42 -9.46 9.21
CA LEU A 266 18.27 -8.28 9.37
C LEU A 266 18.16 -7.67 10.76
N VAL A 267 17.26 -8.14 11.61
CA VAL A 267 16.99 -7.60 12.95
C VAL A 267 17.24 -8.64 14.01
N ARG A 268 18.06 -8.31 14.99
CA ARG A 268 18.23 -9.14 16.19
C ARG A 268 16.93 -9.18 16.98
N ARG A 269 16.54 -10.37 17.42
CA ARG A 269 15.28 -10.60 18.08
C ARG A 269 15.42 -10.86 19.56
N SER A 270 14.39 -10.50 20.31
CA SER A 270 14.24 -10.77 21.71
C SER A 270 13.13 -11.80 21.99
N LYS A 271 13.19 -12.45 23.15
CA LYS A 271 12.15 -13.40 23.57
C LYS A 271 10.81 -12.72 23.81
N ASP A 272 10.84 -11.48 24.31
CA ASP A 272 9.64 -10.67 24.58
C ASP A 272 9.09 -9.95 23.31
N GLY A 273 9.86 -9.98 22.20
CA GLY A 273 9.50 -9.33 20.93
C GLY A 273 9.54 -7.80 20.95
N LEU A 274 10.09 -7.17 21.99
CA LEU A 274 10.09 -5.72 22.19
C LEU A 274 11.47 -5.15 22.55
N SER A 275 12.23 -5.83 23.42
CA SER A 275 13.44 -5.27 24.02
C SER A 275 14.58 -4.99 23.02
N ARG A 276 14.64 -5.70 21.89
CA ARG A 276 15.62 -5.47 20.81
C ARG A 276 14.99 -4.83 19.58
N GLU A 277 13.73 -5.14 19.31
CA GLU A 277 12.99 -4.68 18.14
C GLU A 277 12.68 -3.18 18.20
N VAL A 278 12.40 -2.63 19.39
CA VAL A 278 12.17 -1.18 19.56
C VAL A 278 13.43 -0.35 19.31
N PRO A 279 14.59 -0.67 19.90
CA PRO A 279 15.86 0.02 19.55
C PRO A 279 16.22 -0.14 18.06
N ALA A 280 15.99 -1.31 17.47
CA ALA A 280 16.22 -1.52 16.05
C ALA A 280 15.35 -0.58 15.19
N ALA A 281 14.05 -0.43 15.52
CA ALA A 281 13.17 0.49 14.81
C ALA A 281 13.64 1.95 14.89
N ARG A 282 14.23 2.37 16.03
CA ARG A 282 14.84 3.70 16.17
C ARG A 282 16.09 3.86 15.30
N LEU A 283 16.98 2.86 15.32
CA LEU A 283 18.21 2.89 14.51
C LEU A 283 17.89 2.99 13.02
N TRP A 284 16.99 2.15 12.50
CA TRP A 284 16.55 2.21 11.12
C TRP A 284 15.78 3.50 10.81
N GLY A 285 15.10 4.09 11.80
CA GLY A 285 14.46 5.41 11.69
C GLY A 285 15.46 6.54 11.51
N TYR A 286 16.57 6.53 12.24
CA TYR A 286 17.67 7.51 12.04
C TYR A 286 18.32 7.33 10.66
N GLY A 287 18.56 6.08 10.22
CA GLY A 287 19.03 5.81 8.87
C GLY A 287 18.09 6.37 7.80
N LEU A 288 16.78 6.22 8.02
CA LEU A 288 15.76 6.74 7.12
C LEU A 288 15.78 8.27 7.03
N ALA A 289 16.02 8.96 8.15
CA ALA A 289 16.12 10.43 8.19
C ALA A 289 17.44 10.94 7.59
N ALA A 290 18.52 10.19 7.72
CA ALA A 290 19.82 10.56 7.18
C ALA A 290 19.85 10.56 5.64
N VAL A 291 19.16 9.64 4.99
CA VAL A 291 19.21 9.53 3.52
C VAL A 291 18.69 10.79 2.81
N PRO A 292 17.52 11.39 3.14
CA PRO A 292 17.09 12.64 2.54
C PRO A 292 18.06 13.81 2.80
N ALA A 293 18.66 13.89 3.98
CA ALA A 293 19.66 14.91 4.29
C ALA A 293 20.91 14.76 3.42
N LEU A 294 21.40 13.53 3.24
CA LEU A 294 22.51 13.24 2.33
C LEU A 294 22.14 13.51 0.87
N LEU A 295 20.89 13.23 0.47
CA LEU A 295 20.40 13.51 -0.87
C LEU A 295 20.40 15.01 -1.18
N ILE A 296 19.96 15.85 -0.24
CA ILE A 296 20.01 17.30 -0.38
C ILE A 296 21.48 17.75 -0.53
N GLY A 297 22.37 17.31 0.33
CA GLY A 297 23.80 17.63 0.20
C GLY A 297 24.41 17.16 -1.12
N ALA A 298 24.01 15.99 -1.62
CA ALA A 298 24.48 15.49 -2.90
C ALA A 298 23.94 16.30 -4.09
N LEU A 299 22.72 16.81 -4.01
CA LEU A 299 22.16 17.68 -5.04
C LEU A 299 22.88 19.03 -5.09
N GLU A 300 23.21 19.61 -3.94
CA GLU A 300 23.98 20.86 -3.87
C GLU A 300 25.42 20.69 -4.41
N LEU A 301 25.99 19.51 -4.27
CA LEU A 301 27.33 19.17 -4.78
C LEU A 301 27.33 18.60 -6.19
N GLY A 302 26.16 18.36 -6.79
CA GLY A 302 26.01 17.64 -8.05
C GLY A 302 26.80 18.26 -9.21
N ASP A 303 26.78 19.58 -9.33
CA ASP A 303 27.53 20.31 -10.35
C ASP A 303 29.05 20.11 -10.19
N ALA A 304 29.56 20.13 -8.95
CA ALA A 304 30.97 19.90 -8.66
C ALA A 304 31.38 18.42 -8.92
N LEU A 305 30.45 17.49 -8.80
CA LEU A 305 30.67 16.06 -9.04
C LEU A 305 30.40 15.64 -10.48
N SER A 306 29.92 16.53 -11.34
CA SER A 306 29.49 16.24 -12.73
C SER A 306 28.45 15.08 -12.79
N VAL A 307 27.58 14.98 -11.79
CA VAL A 307 26.52 13.97 -11.70
C VAL A 307 25.17 14.61 -11.91
N SER A 308 24.37 14.05 -12.81
CA SER A 308 23.05 14.60 -13.10
C SER A 308 22.11 14.51 -11.86
N PRO A 309 21.24 15.52 -11.63
CA PRO A 309 20.26 15.50 -10.54
C PRO A 309 19.36 14.27 -10.57
N GLN A 310 19.01 13.77 -11.78
CA GLN A 310 18.22 12.56 -11.95
C GLN A 310 18.91 11.34 -11.36
N MET A 311 20.21 11.18 -11.63
CA MET A 311 21.01 10.07 -11.13
C MET A 311 21.12 10.14 -9.59
N ILE A 312 21.35 11.32 -9.03
CA ILE A 312 21.44 11.55 -7.58
C ILE A 312 20.12 11.14 -6.92
N VAL A 313 18.98 11.59 -7.46
CA VAL A 313 17.65 11.28 -6.91
C VAL A 313 17.34 9.79 -7.02
N VAL A 314 17.57 9.16 -8.18
CA VAL A 314 17.32 7.73 -8.41
C VAL A 314 18.15 6.87 -7.46
N VAL A 315 19.44 7.15 -7.34
CA VAL A 315 20.34 6.41 -6.42
C VAL A 315 19.95 6.66 -4.97
N GLY A 316 19.75 7.92 -4.58
CA GLY A 316 19.36 8.29 -3.22
C GLY A 316 18.04 7.64 -2.78
N LEU A 317 17.02 7.63 -3.64
CA LEU A 317 15.75 6.98 -3.34
C LEU A 317 15.84 5.44 -3.39
N THR A 318 16.74 4.87 -4.15
CA THR A 318 17.06 3.44 -4.08
C THR A 318 17.66 3.08 -2.74
N ILE A 319 18.64 3.86 -2.25
CA ILE A 319 19.23 3.70 -0.92
C ILE A 319 18.17 3.89 0.17
N PHE A 320 17.29 4.90 0.06
CA PHE A 320 16.16 5.13 0.97
C PHE A 320 15.26 3.90 1.12
N GLY A 321 15.12 3.10 0.07
CA GLY A 321 14.30 1.88 0.06
C GLY A 321 14.68 0.88 1.14
N LEU A 322 15.97 0.71 1.43
CA LEU A 322 16.45 -0.27 2.41
C LEU A 322 16.02 0.04 3.85
N PRO A 323 16.39 1.19 4.46
CA PRO A 323 15.96 1.51 5.81
C PRO A 323 14.44 1.65 5.92
N PHE A 324 13.77 2.12 4.87
CA PHE A 324 12.32 2.19 4.85
C PHE A 324 11.67 0.79 4.85
N ALA A 325 12.17 -0.16 4.07
CA ALA A 325 11.66 -1.53 4.01
C ALA A 325 11.76 -2.23 5.37
N VAL A 326 12.93 -2.19 5.98
CA VAL A 326 13.19 -2.82 7.28
C VAL A 326 12.34 -2.17 8.37
N ASN A 327 12.33 -0.84 8.44
CA ASN A 327 11.60 -0.10 9.48
C ASN A 327 10.09 -0.28 9.36
N SER A 328 9.53 -0.27 8.15
CA SER A 328 8.10 -0.49 7.93
C SER A 328 7.64 -1.91 8.31
N SER A 329 8.49 -2.92 8.12
CA SER A 329 8.26 -4.29 8.60
C SER A 329 8.28 -4.35 10.12
N LEU A 330 9.28 -3.75 10.77
CA LEU A 330 9.38 -3.64 12.23
C LEU A 330 8.17 -2.96 12.83
N HIS A 331 7.76 -1.80 12.31
CA HIS A 331 6.57 -1.09 12.76
C HIS A 331 5.30 -1.93 12.61
N SER A 332 5.17 -2.68 11.52
CA SER A 332 4.02 -3.57 11.30
C SER A 332 3.95 -4.69 12.33
N TYR A 333 5.11 -5.26 12.68
CA TYR A 333 5.23 -6.27 13.73
C TYR A 333 4.97 -5.67 15.12
N LEU A 334 5.62 -4.56 15.47
CA LEU A 334 5.52 -3.93 16.80
C LEU A 334 4.08 -3.51 17.14
N ILE A 335 3.28 -3.05 16.17
CA ILE A 335 1.85 -2.77 16.41
C ILE A 335 1.12 -4.02 16.90
N LEU A 336 1.40 -5.19 16.31
CA LEU A 336 0.79 -6.45 16.71
C LEU A 336 1.30 -6.94 18.06
N ALA A 337 2.62 -6.79 18.31
CA ALA A 337 3.24 -7.16 19.58
C ALA A 337 2.68 -6.32 20.74
N TYR A 338 2.63 -5.01 20.61
CA TYR A 338 2.01 -4.13 21.61
C TYR A 338 0.51 -4.37 21.81
N ALA A 339 -0.22 -4.73 20.76
CA ALA A 339 -1.64 -5.05 20.86
C ALA A 339 -1.88 -6.41 21.55
N GLY A 340 -0.92 -7.33 21.48
CA GLY A 340 -0.98 -8.65 22.14
C GLY A 340 -0.60 -8.60 23.61
N SER A 341 0.31 -7.71 24.02
CA SER A 341 0.81 -7.58 25.39
C SER A 341 -0.23 -7.06 26.41
N LYS A 342 -1.41 -6.61 25.97
CA LYS A 342 -2.53 -6.23 26.84
C LYS A 342 -3.34 -7.40 27.41
N LYS A 343 -2.89 -8.67 27.22
CA LYS A 343 -3.52 -9.88 27.78
C LYS A 343 -2.67 -10.54 28.89
N ALA A 344 -1.64 -9.84 29.39
CA ALA A 344 -0.93 -10.25 30.60
C ALA A 344 -1.30 -9.34 31.76
#